data_07d627819ab123a60333eab90b3c38c7
#
_entry.id   07d627819ab123a60333eab90b3c38c7
#
_cell.length_a   1.000
_cell.length_b   1.000
_cell.length_c   1.000
_cell.angle_alpha   90.00
_cell.angle_beta   90.00
_cell.angle_gamma   90.00
#
_symmetry.space_group_name_H-M   'P 1'
#
loop_
_entity.id
_entity.type
_entity.pdbx_description
1 polymer ?
#
loop_
_entity_poly.entity_id
_entity_poly.type
_entity_poly.pdbx_seq_one_letter_code
_entity_poly.pdbx_strand_id
1 'polypeptide(L)'
;MADSRSSYRQIFKATSLFGGVQVFNIIISIIRSKIIAVLLGPTGMGISGLFTSTTSLVGSLTNFGLGTSAVRNISEARETNDKGRISKVITVLRRLVWITGFLGLLLTFILAPTLSKLTFGNENYTIAFRWLSITLLFTQLTSGQNVLLQGMRQLKFLAQANLIGSVVGLLISVPLYYFYRIDGIVPALIISSFASLIIAWSFSKRIKTVPTKVSKRETLSEGKSMLTMGFMLSLSGLITTAASYIIRAYISNTGSLDDVGLYNAGFAIIGSYVGLVFTAMSTDYYPRLSGIAQNNVKAKELMNQQAEIALFIIGPILCIFLIFANWAVILLYSTKFTPINGMIQWSALGMYFKAA
;
A
#
# COMPACT_ATOMS: atom_id res chain seq x y z
N MET A 1 -33.11 21.34 2.08
CA MET A 1 -32.04 22.01 1.30
C MET A 1 -30.79 22.39 2.13
N ALA A 2 -30.92 22.78 3.41
CA ALA A 2 -29.75 23.10 4.27
C ALA A 2 -28.90 21.86 4.61
N ASP A 3 -29.52 20.70 4.76
CA ASP A 3 -28.84 19.45 5.15
C ASP A 3 -27.97 18.85 4.01
N SER A 4 -28.42 19.01 2.77
CA SER A 4 -27.63 18.57 1.60
C SER A 4 -26.33 19.41 1.42
N ARG A 5 -26.41 20.73 1.61
CA ARG A 5 -25.23 21.63 1.53
C ARG A 5 -24.20 21.34 2.60
N SER A 6 -24.60 20.96 3.80
CA SER A 6 -23.70 20.57 4.89
C SER A 6 -22.98 19.24 4.58
N SER A 7 -23.69 18.29 4.01
CA SER A 7 -23.16 16.99 3.55
C SER A 7 -22.14 17.17 2.42
N TYR A 8 -22.45 17.95 1.39
CA TYR A 8 -21.51 18.25 0.29
C TYR A 8 -20.24 18.94 0.78
N ARG A 9 -20.35 19.90 1.70
CA ARG A 9 -19.19 20.58 2.27
C ARG A 9 -18.31 19.65 3.10
N GLN A 10 -18.90 18.71 3.84
CA GLN A 10 -18.14 17.70 4.59
C GLN A 10 -17.44 16.71 3.66
N ILE A 11 -18.11 16.22 2.61
CA ILE A 11 -17.52 15.34 1.60
C ILE A 11 -16.36 16.04 0.90
N PHE A 12 -16.58 17.28 0.42
CA PHE A 12 -15.53 18.06 -0.25
C PHE A 12 -14.32 18.30 0.65
N LYS A 13 -14.53 18.65 1.92
CA LYS A 13 -13.46 18.86 2.91
C LYS A 13 -12.68 17.55 3.19
N ALA A 14 -13.37 16.43 3.29
CA ALA A 14 -12.74 15.12 3.47
C ALA A 14 -11.93 14.73 2.24
N THR A 15 -12.50 14.84 1.04
CA THR A 15 -11.83 14.50 -0.24
C THR A 15 -10.62 15.40 -0.48
N SER A 16 -10.72 16.70 -0.23
CA SER A 16 -9.60 17.65 -0.35
C SER A 16 -8.48 17.34 0.66
N LEU A 17 -8.83 16.97 1.90
CA LEU A 17 -7.85 16.58 2.91
C LEU A 17 -7.12 15.29 2.49
N PHE A 18 -7.86 14.27 2.01
CA PHE A 18 -7.25 13.02 1.56
C PHE A 18 -6.41 13.20 0.30
N GLY A 19 -6.89 13.97 -0.68
CA GLY A 19 -6.14 14.30 -1.88
C GLY A 19 -4.82 15.02 -1.54
N GLY A 20 -4.88 16.01 -0.65
CA GLY A 20 -3.69 16.70 -0.17
C GLY A 20 -2.69 15.78 0.51
N VAL A 21 -3.14 14.93 1.44
CA VAL A 21 -2.27 13.94 2.12
C VAL A 21 -1.67 12.95 1.14
N GLN A 22 -2.41 12.51 0.12
CA GLN A 22 -1.91 11.62 -0.91
C GLN A 22 -0.78 12.26 -1.72
N VAL A 23 -0.92 13.53 -2.10
CA VAL A 23 0.15 14.28 -2.78
C VAL A 23 1.40 14.38 -1.90
N PHE A 24 1.27 14.69 -0.61
CA PHE A 24 2.40 14.71 0.32
C PHE A 24 3.07 13.34 0.46
N ASN A 25 2.31 12.26 0.54
CA ASN A 25 2.86 10.91 0.62
C ASN A 25 3.64 10.54 -0.65
N ILE A 26 3.18 10.98 -1.83
CA ILE A 26 3.91 10.81 -3.09
C ILE A 26 5.23 11.58 -3.05
N ILE A 27 5.23 12.83 -2.61
CA ILE A 27 6.46 13.63 -2.47
C ILE A 27 7.45 12.95 -1.52
N ILE A 28 6.98 12.48 -0.35
CA ILE A 28 7.83 11.76 0.61
C ILE A 28 8.38 10.46 -0.01
N SER A 29 7.57 9.74 -0.78
CA SER A 29 7.99 8.52 -1.47
C SER A 29 9.07 8.80 -2.52
N ILE A 30 8.93 9.90 -3.29
CA ILE A 30 9.94 10.37 -4.25
C ILE A 30 11.25 10.69 -3.54
N ILE A 31 11.19 11.48 -2.46
CA ILE A 31 12.37 11.84 -1.67
C ILE A 31 13.06 10.58 -1.13
N ARG A 32 12.28 9.65 -0.57
CA ARG A 32 12.81 8.37 -0.08
C ARG A 32 13.48 7.56 -1.19
N SER A 33 12.84 7.43 -2.35
CA SER A 33 13.40 6.70 -3.50
C SER A 33 14.67 7.35 -4.01
N LYS A 34 14.73 8.70 -4.07
CA LYS A 34 15.93 9.45 -4.42
C LYS A 34 17.07 9.20 -3.45
N ILE A 35 16.79 9.22 -2.14
CA ILE A 35 17.80 8.98 -1.10
C ILE A 35 18.35 7.54 -1.20
N ILE A 36 17.46 6.54 -1.37
CA ILE A 36 17.89 5.16 -1.58
C ILE A 36 18.77 5.06 -2.83
N ALA A 37 18.35 5.65 -3.94
CA ALA A 37 19.08 5.61 -5.20
C ALA A 37 20.47 6.25 -5.11
N VAL A 38 20.60 7.38 -4.39
CA VAL A 38 21.87 8.11 -4.24
C VAL A 38 22.79 7.42 -3.24
N LEU A 39 22.25 6.99 -2.08
CA LEU A 39 23.06 6.42 -1.00
C LEU A 39 23.40 4.94 -1.22
N LEU A 40 22.44 4.15 -1.72
CA LEU A 40 22.57 2.70 -1.82
C LEU A 40 22.71 2.19 -3.26
N GLY A 41 22.42 3.03 -4.26
CA GLY A 41 22.48 2.66 -5.67
C GLY A 41 21.40 1.66 -6.11
N PRO A 42 21.52 1.10 -7.33
CA PRO A 42 20.60 0.09 -7.84
C PRO A 42 20.51 -1.15 -6.95
N THR A 43 21.64 -1.69 -6.48
CA THR A 43 21.72 -2.85 -5.58
C THR A 43 20.87 -2.66 -4.33
N GLY A 44 21.05 -1.54 -3.63
CA GLY A 44 20.27 -1.26 -2.41
C GLY A 44 18.79 -1.08 -2.67
N MET A 45 18.42 -0.50 -3.82
CA MET A 45 17.04 -0.37 -4.26
C MET A 45 16.44 -1.74 -4.60
N GLY A 46 17.23 -2.64 -5.19
CA GLY A 46 16.86 -4.03 -5.46
C GLY A 46 16.59 -4.81 -4.18
N ILE A 47 17.52 -4.81 -3.25
CA ILE A 47 17.41 -5.49 -1.95
C ILE A 47 16.21 -4.98 -1.16
N SER A 48 16.05 -3.66 -1.05
CA SER A 48 14.91 -3.05 -0.35
C SER A 48 13.58 -3.42 -1.00
N GLY A 49 13.52 -3.44 -2.33
CA GLY A 49 12.33 -3.84 -3.09
C GLY A 49 11.98 -5.32 -2.91
N LEU A 50 12.99 -6.21 -2.90
CA LEU A 50 12.80 -7.65 -2.65
C LEU A 50 12.28 -7.89 -1.23
N PHE A 51 12.87 -7.30 -0.21
CA PHE A 51 12.38 -7.42 1.16
C PHE A 51 10.95 -6.91 1.30
N THR A 52 10.66 -5.75 0.71
CA THR A 52 9.32 -5.14 0.79
C THR A 52 8.29 -5.98 0.04
N SER A 53 8.60 -6.49 -1.16
CA SER A 53 7.67 -7.32 -1.93
C SER A 53 7.39 -8.67 -1.26
N THR A 54 8.41 -9.31 -0.67
CA THR A 54 8.27 -10.57 0.07
C THR A 54 7.42 -10.37 1.33
N THR A 55 7.73 -9.36 2.14
CA THR A 55 6.96 -9.07 3.35
C THR A 55 5.53 -8.64 3.03
N SER A 56 5.31 -7.93 1.92
CA SER A 56 3.97 -7.56 1.44
C SER A 56 3.17 -8.79 0.99
N LEU A 57 3.80 -9.74 0.31
CA LEU A 57 3.13 -10.98 -0.10
C LEU A 57 2.71 -11.82 1.11
N VAL A 58 3.64 -12.09 2.04
CA VAL A 58 3.31 -12.84 3.26
C VAL A 58 2.27 -12.09 4.09
N GLY A 59 2.40 -10.77 4.23
CA GLY A 59 1.43 -9.93 4.92
C GLY A 59 0.04 -10.00 4.30
N SER A 60 -0.07 -9.98 2.97
CA SER A 60 -1.34 -10.10 2.25
C SER A 60 -1.98 -11.48 2.44
N LEU A 61 -1.17 -12.55 2.47
CA LEU A 61 -1.64 -13.90 2.73
C LEU A 61 -2.17 -14.07 4.16
N THR A 62 -1.46 -13.52 5.14
CA THR A 62 -1.77 -13.69 6.57
C THR A 62 -2.81 -12.70 7.11
N ASN A 63 -3.04 -11.60 6.43
CA ASN A 63 -4.01 -10.57 6.80
C ASN A 63 -5.45 -11.00 6.49
N PHE A 64 -5.69 -11.92 5.55
CA PHE A 64 -7.03 -12.37 5.12
C PHE A 64 -7.97 -11.21 4.77
N GLY A 65 -7.46 -10.10 4.26
CA GLY A 65 -8.27 -8.94 3.87
C GLY A 65 -9.00 -8.22 5.01
N LEU A 66 -8.55 -8.39 6.26
CA LEU A 66 -9.12 -7.72 7.43
C LEU A 66 -9.17 -6.20 7.26
N GLY A 67 -8.24 -5.60 6.52
CA GLY A 67 -8.23 -4.18 6.24
C GLY A 67 -9.53 -3.66 5.62
N THR A 68 -10.12 -4.42 4.72
CA THR A 68 -11.33 -4.03 4.00
C THR A 68 -12.60 -4.45 4.73
N SER A 69 -12.67 -5.72 5.16
CA SER A 69 -13.87 -6.26 5.82
C SER A 69 -14.16 -5.60 7.16
N ALA A 70 -13.14 -5.35 7.97
CA ALA A 70 -13.35 -4.76 9.28
C ALA A 70 -13.74 -3.27 9.22
N VAL A 71 -13.27 -2.51 8.21
CA VAL A 71 -13.77 -1.14 7.98
C VAL A 71 -15.27 -1.15 7.75
N ARG A 72 -15.77 -2.06 6.92
CA ARG A 72 -17.21 -2.22 6.65
C ARG A 72 -17.97 -2.54 7.94
N ASN A 73 -17.53 -3.57 8.68
CA ASN A 73 -18.23 -4.01 9.89
C ASN A 73 -18.26 -2.93 10.99
N ILE A 74 -17.17 -2.15 11.14
CA ILE A 74 -17.14 -1.03 12.10
C ILE A 74 -18.06 0.09 11.63
N SER A 75 -18.10 0.39 10.32
CA SER A 75 -18.98 1.41 9.77
C SER A 75 -20.45 1.04 9.96
N GLU A 76 -20.82 -0.21 9.67
CA GLU A 76 -22.17 -0.74 9.91
C GLU A 76 -22.54 -0.67 11.40
N ALA A 77 -21.65 -1.11 12.30
CA ALA A 77 -21.88 -1.02 13.74
C ALA A 77 -22.04 0.43 14.21
N ARG A 78 -21.29 1.38 13.63
CA ARG A 78 -21.39 2.79 13.96
C ARG A 78 -22.75 3.39 13.59
N GLU A 79 -23.34 2.97 12.48
CA GLU A 79 -24.64 3.45 12.01
C GLU A 79 -25.79 3.04 12.93
N THR A 80 -25.65 1.93 13.68
CA THR A 80 -26.64 1.53 14.68
C THR A 80 -26.68 2.42 15.92
N ASN A 81 -25.66 3.28 16.13
CA ASN A 81 -25.44 4.08 17.34
C ASN A 81 -25.34 3.28 18.64
N ASP A 82 -25.28 1.94 18.56
CA ASP A 82 -25.11 1.06 19.72
C ASP A 82 -23.63 0.98 20.11
N LYS A 83 -23.29 1.64 21.21
CA LYS A 83 -21.92 1.65 21.76
C LYS A 83 -21.42 0.25 22.13
N GLY A 84 -22.31 -0.64 22.56
CA GLY A 84 -21.99 -2.02 22.90
C GLY A 84 -21.57 -2.82 21.66
N ARG A 85 -22.35 -2.73 20.56
CA ARG A 85 -22.04 -3.36 19.27
C ARG A 85 -20.74 -2.83 18.69
N ILE A 86 -20.53 -1.51 18.68
CA ILE A 86 -19.28 -0.88 18.22
C ILE A 86 -18.08 -1.45 18.98
N SER A 87 -18.15 -1.45 20.32
CA SER A 87 -17.06 -1.95 21.16
C SER A 87 -16.80 -3.44 20.99
N LYS A 88 -17.86 -4.23 20.75
CA LYS A 88 -17.75 -5.66 20.45
C LYS A 88 -16.96 -5.89 19.15
N VAL A 89 -17.33 -5.21 18.07
CA VAL A 89 -16.68 -5.33 16.75
C VAL A 89 -15.21 -4.90 16.83
N ILE A 90 -14.92 -3.80 17.53
CA ILE A 90 -13.54 -3.32 17.75
C ILE A 90 -12.70 -4.33 18.54
N THR A 91 -13.30 -4.95 19.57
CA THR A 91 -12.60 -5.96 20.39
C THR A 91 -12.28 -7.20 19.55
N VAL A 92 -13.22 -7.67 18.71
CA VAL A 92 -12.99 -8.77 17.76
C VAL A 92 -11.88 -8.41 16.79
N LEU A 93 -11.93 -7.23 16.17
CA LEU A 93 -10.88 -6.76 15.26
C LEU A 93 -9.50 -6.77 15.93
N ARG A 94 -9.38 -6.21 17.14
CA ARG A 94 -8.09 -6.18 17.85
C ARG A 94 -7.52 -7.58 18.08
N ARG A 95 -8.37 -8.55 18.47
CA ARG A 95 -7.93 -9.95 18.65
C ARG A 95 -7.48 -10.56 17.33
N LEU A 96 -8.24 -10.37 16.25
CA LEU A 96 -7.89 -10.90 14.93
C LEU A 96 -6.59 -10.31 14.40
N VAL A 97 -6.38 -9.00 14.55
CA VAL A 97 -5.16 -8.31 14.13
C VAL A 97 -3.92 -8.86 14.87
N TRP A 98 -4.03 -9.16 16.16
CA TRP A 98 -2.95 -9.82 16.90
C TRP A 98 -2.71 -11.25 16.38
N ILE A 99 -3.76 -12.05 16.17
CA ILE A 99 -3.64 -13.43 15.68
C ILE A 99 -3.00 -13.46 14.30
N THR A 100 -3.50 -12.65 13.38
CA THR A 100 -3.00 -12.59 11.99
C THR A 100 -1.60 -11.97 11.92
N GLY A 101 -1.29 -11.00 12.78
CA GLY A 101 0.05 -10.42 12.90
C GLY A 101 1.08 -11.42 13.42
N PHE A 102 0.74 -12.19 14.46
CA PHE A 102 1.58 -13.28 14.94
C PHE A 102 1.73 -14.40 13.93
N LEU A 103 0.66 -14.74 13.18
CA LEU A 103 0.73 -15.71 12.10
C LEU A 103 1.74 -15.26 11.03
N GLY A 104 1.69 -13.99 10.60
CA GLY A 104 2.64 -13.42 9.65
C GLY A 104 4.08 -13.46 10.17
N LEU A 105 4.29 -13.08 11.44
CA LEU A 105 5.59 -13.16 12.09
C LEU A 105 6.12 -14.59 12.10
N LEU A 106 5.33 -15.54 12.60
CA LEU A 106 5.77 -16.96 12.73
C LEU A 106 6.05 -17.58 11.37
N LEU A 107 5.16 -17.39 10.38
CA LEU A 107 5.37 -17.90 9.03
C LEU A 107 6.65 -17.34 8.40
N THR A 108 6.88 -16.03 8.49
CA THR A 108 8.10 -15.41 7.95
C THR A 108 9.34 -15.90 8.69
N PHE A 109 9.29 -16.05 10.01
CA PHE A 109 10.42 -16.51 10.81
C PHE A 109 10.80 -17.97 10.49
N ILE A 110 9.80 -18.85 10.41
CA ILE A 110 10.00 -20.29 10.12
C ILE A 110 10.44 -20.48 8.66
N LEU A 111 9.79 -19.80 7.73
CA LEU A 111 10.06 -19.90 6.29
C LEU A 111 11.24 -19.01 5.85
N ALA A 112 11.95 -18.33 6.76
CA ALA A 112 13.03 -17.42 6.41
C ALA A 112 14.10 -18.03 5.47
N PRO A 113 14.61 -19.27 5.65
CA PRO A 113 15.54 -19.88 4.71
C PRO A 113 14.94 -20.03 3.31
N THR A 114 13.71 -20.56 3.25
CA THR A 114 12.98 -20.76 1.98
C THR A 114 12.70 -19.42 1.29
N LEU A 115 12.27 -18.40 2.04
CA LEU A 115 12.04 -17.06 1.51
C LEU A 115 13.33 -16.43 0.98
N SER A 116 14.46 -16.60 1.69
CA SER A 116 15.77 -16.16 1.22
C SER A 116 16.14 -16.81 -0.11
N LYS A 117 16.00 -18.13 -0.19
CA LYS A 117 16.33 -18.92 -1.39
C LYS A 117 15.43 -18.58 -2.57
N LEU A 118 14.11 -18.46 -2.35
CA LEU A 118 13.16 -18.11 -3.41
C LEU A 118 13.35 -16.67 -3.90
N THR A 119 13.66 -15.73 -3.00
CA THR A 119 13.73 -14.30 -3.31
C THR A 119 15.10 -13.91 -3.89
N PHE A 120 16.20 -14.44 -3.33
CA PHE A 120 17.58 -14.03 -3.65
C PHE A 120 18.41 -15.13 -4.31
N GLY A 121 17.86 -16.33 -4.52
CA GLY A 121 18.60 -17.48 -5.05
C GLY A 121 19.59 -18.13 -4.08
N ASN A 122 19.72 -17.60 -2.85
CA ASN A 122 20.66 -18.09 -1.84
C ASN A 122 20.10 -17.90 -0.42
N GLU A 123 20.79 -18.45 0.57
CA GLU A 123 20.36 -18.41 1.98
C GLU A 123 21.00 -17.27 2.80
N ASN A 124 21.79 -16.40 2.17
CA ASN A 124 22.55 -15.34 2.86
C ASN A 124 21.65 -14.32 3.58
N TYR A 125 20.42 -14.17 3.13
CA TYR A 125 19.45 -13.21 3.69
C TYR A 125 18.49 -13.86 4.71
N THR A 126 18.74 -15.11 5.14
CA THR A 126 17.90 -15.82 6.11
C THR A 126 17.78 -15.07 7.43
N ILE A 127 18.89 -14.56 7.97
CA ILE A 127 18.90 -13.75 9.20
C ILE A 127 18.10 -12.46 9.00
N ALA A 128 18.25 -11.81 7.86
CA ALA A 128 17.48 -10.61 7.51
C ALA A 128 15.97 -10.88 7.54
N PHE A 129 15.49 -11.98 6.95
CA PHE A 129 14.08 -12.36 6.99
C PHE A 129 13.58 -12.70 8.39
N ARG A 130 14.39 -13.33 9.23
CA ARG A 130 14.04 -13.56 10.64
C ARG A 130 13.81 -12.26 11.37
N TRP A 131 14.66 -11.26 11.22
CA TRP A 131 14.46 -9.94 11.80
C TRP A 131 13.27 -9.21 11.17
N LEU A 132 13.11 -9.26 9.85
CA LEU A 132 11.99 -8.65 9.15
C LEU A 132 10.64 -9.26 9.53
N SER A 133 10.59 -10.48 10.06
CA SER A 133 9.34 -11.09 10.53
C SER A 133 8.60 -10.21 11.54
N ILE A 134 9.33 -9.45 12.36
CA ILE A 134 8.77 -8.50 13.34
C ILE A 134 8.01 -7.37 12.65
N THR A 135 8.44 -6.96 11.44
CA THR A 135 7.75 -5.89 10.68
C THR A 135 6.34 -6.29 10.30
N LEU A 136 6.09 -7.59 10.03
CA LEU A 136 4.75 -8.07 9.69
C LEU A 136 3.79 -7.89 10.87
N LEU A 137 4.24 -8.16 12.09
CA LEU A 137 3.45 -7.90 13.28
C LEU A 137 3.15 -6.39 13.43
N PHE A 138 4.17 -5.55 13.33
CA PHE A 138 4.00 -4.10 13.48
C PHE A 138 3.10 -3.51 12.39
N THR A 139 3.27 -3.92 11.14
CA THR A 139 2.43 -3.45 10.04
C THR A 139 0.99 -3.92 10.16
N GLN A 140 0.77 -5.16 10.64
CA GLN A 140 -0.58 -5.67 10.87
C GLN A 140 -1.28 -4.93 12.02
N LEU A 141 -0.57 -4.66 13.12
CA LEU A 141 -1.10 -3.86 14.23
C LEU A 141 -1.40 -2.42 13.78
N THR A 142 -0.53 -1.81 12.97
CA THR A 142 -0.75 -0.48 12.38
C THR A 142 -1.98 -0.47 11.49
N SER A 143 -2.13 -1.48 10.62
CA SER A 143 -3.33 -1.66 9.78
C SER A 143 -4.60 -1.71 10.62
N GLY A 144 -4.60 -2.47 11.73
CA GLY A 144 -5.74 -2.53 12.65
C GLY A 144 -6.11 -1.16 13.24
N GLN A 145 -5.12 -0.32 13.61
CA GLN A 145 -5.38 1.04 14.09
C GLN A 145 -5.95 1.94 12.98
N ASN A 146 -5.41 1.85 11.77
CA ASN A 146 -5.90 2.61 10.62
C ASN A 146 -7.33 2.20 10.24
N VAL A 147 -7.65 0.90 10.27
CA VAL A 147 -9.00 0.36 10.05
C VAL A 147 -9.99 0.92 11.08
N LEU A 148 -9.58 1.00 12.34
CA LEU A 148 -10.40 1.59 13.39
C LEU A 148 -10.69 3.07 13.13
N LEU A 149 -9.67 3.86 12.78
CA LEU A 149 -9.83 5.27 12.43
C LEU A 149 -10.73 5.46 11.22
N GLN A 150 -10.57 4.61 10.19
CA GLN A 150 -11.35 4.66 8.96
C GLN A 150 -12.82 4.26 9.19
N GLY A 151 -13.08 3.14 9.85
CA GLY A 151 -14.42 2.66 10.16
C GLY A 151 -15.21 3.62 11.07
N MET A 152 -14.52 4.26 12.00
CA MET A 152 -15.10 5.31 12.85
C MET A 152 -15.21 6.68 12.16
N ARG A 153 -14.88 6.76 10.86
CA ARG A 153 -14.86 8.01 10.03
C ARG A 153 -14.00 9.13 10.63
N GLN A 154 -12.96 8.76 11.39
CA GLN A 154 -11.96 9.71 11.93
C GLN A 154 -10.86 9.99 10.90
N LEU A 155 -11.29 10.42 9.71
CA LEU A 155 -10.46 10.53 8.51
C LEU A 155 -9.31 11.54 8.69
N LYS A 156 -9.52 12.60 9.47
CA LYS A 156 -8.47 13.57 9.80
C LYS A 156 -7.33 12.92 10.59
N PHE A 157 -7.65 12.10 11.58
CA PHE A 157 -6.64 11.40 12.38
C PHE A 157 -5.92 10.32 11.58
N LEU A 158 -6.64 9.61 10.70
CA LEU A 158 -6.04 8.66 9.75
C LEU A 158 -5.03 9.34 8.82
N ALA A 159 -5.42 10.48 8.23
CA ALA A 159 -4.57 11.26 7.35
C ALA A 159 -3.31 11.77 8.08
N GLN A 160 -3.47 12.31 9.29
CA GLN A 160 -2.36 12.78 10.12
C GLN A 160 -1.44 11.62 10.54
N ALA A 161 -1.99 10.48 10.95
CA ALA A 161 -1.20 9.31 11.34
C ALA A 161 -0.34 8.81 10.18
N ASN A 162 -0.91 8.69 8.98
CA ASN A 162 -0.19 8.25 7.78
C ASN A 162 0.88 9.27 7.36
N LEU A 163 0.57 10.56 7.35
CA LEU A 163 1.53 11.60 6.97
C LEU A 163 2.71 11.66 7.95
N ILE A 164 2.43 11.74 9.27
CA ILE A 164 3.48 11.78 10.29
C ILE A 164 4.30 10.49 10.26
N GLY A 165 3.64 9.32 10.10
CA GLY A 165 4.32 8.04 9.96
C GLY A 165 5.27 7.98 8.77
N SER A 166 4.88 8.52 7.62
CA SER A 166 5.72 8.60 6.42
C SER A 166 6.92 9.52 6.62
N VAL A 167 6.71 10.71 7.23
CA VAL A 167 7.81 11.66 7.53
C VAL A 167 8.79 11.07 8.54
N VAL A 168 8.29 10.52 9.65
CA VAL A 168 9.13 9.90 10.68
C VAL A 168 9.89 8.69 10.10
N GLY A 169 9.22 7.86 9.30
CA GLY A 169 9.87 6.75 8.61
C GLY A 169 10.99 7.20 7.67
N LEU A 170 10.82 8.34 6.98
CA LEU A 170 11.88 8.93 6.16
C LEU A 170 13.06 9.40 7.04
N LEU A 171 12.77 10.16 8.10
CA LEU A 171 13.78 10.68 9.03
C LEU A 171 14.59 9.56 9.70
N ILE A 172 13.98 8.42 10.00
CA ILE A 172 14.67 7.24 10.54
C ILE A 172 15.52 6.56 9.47
N SER A 173 14.98 6.41 8.26
CA SER A 173 15.66 5.67 7.19
C SER A 173 16.93 6.36 6.70
N VAL A 174 16.93 7.71 6.60
CA VAL A 174 18.05 8.49 6.05
C VAL A 174 19.35 8.27 6.82
N PRO A 175 19.43 8.45 8.15
CA PRO A 175 20.65 8.20 8.90
C PRO A 175 21.12 6.74 8.79
N LEU A 176 20.18 5.79 8.86
CA LEU A 176 20.51 4.37 8.79
C LEU A 176 21.12 4.01 7.42
N TYR A 177 20.59 4.54 6.32
CA TYR A 177 21.17 4.34 4.99
C TYR A 177 22.51 5.07 4.81
N TYR A 178 22.69 6.22 5.44
CA TYR A 178 23.93 6.98 5.36
C TYR A 178 25.08 6.27 6.09
N PHE A 179 24.86 5.84 7.35
CA PHE A 179 25.91 5.25 8.18
C PHE A 179 26.12 3.75 7.91
N TYR A 180 25.04 2.98 7.73
CA TYR A 180 25.12 1.52 7.61
C TYR A 180 24.95 1.00 6.18
N ARG A 181 24.73 1.89 5.20
CA ARG A 181 24.58 1.51 3.80
C ARG A 181 23.51 0.40 3.63
N ILE A 182 23.87 -0.69 2.94
CA ILE A 182 22.95 -1.83 2.65
C ILE A 182 22.48 -2.51 3.95
N ASP A 183 23.37 -2.65 4.94
CA ASP A 183 23.02 -3.27 6.23
C ASP A 183 21.99 -2.45 7.02
N GLY A 184 21.88 -1.15 6.73
CA GLY A 184 20.87 -0.27 7.28
C GLY A 184 19.44 -0.53 6.80
N ILE A 185 19.23 -1.32 5.73
CA ILE A 185 17.89 -1.55 5.13
C ILE A 185 16.97 -2.27 6.13
N VAL A 186 17.42 -3.36 6.71
CA VAL A 186 16.61 -4.17 7.65
C VAL A 186 16.26 -3.37 8.92
N PRO A 187 17.23 -2.75 9.63
CA PRO A 187 16.92 -1.89 10.76
C PRO A 187 15.97 -0.73 10.41
N ALA A 188 16.16 -0.09 9.24
CA ALA A 188 15.29 0.99 8.81
C ALA A 188 13.83 0.54 8.62
N LEU A 189 13.60 -0.64 8.03
CA LEU A 189 12.26 -1.20 7.87
C LEU A 189 11.61 -1.54 9.21
N ILE A 190 12.37 -2.12 10.14
CA ILE A 190 11.86 -2.49 11.49
C ILE A 190 11.52 -1.24 12.29
N ILE A 191 12.44 -0.30 12.41
CA ILE A 191 12.26 0.89 13.26
C ILE A 191 11.16 1.79 12.68
N SER A 192 11.10 1.94 11.34
CA SER A 192 10.05 2.72 10.68
C SER A 192 8.67 2.09 10.87
N SER A 193 8.54 0.75 10.80
CA SER A 193 7.27 0.07 11.03
C SER A 193 6.82 0.19 12.50
N PHE A 194 7.76 0.10 13.45
CA PHE A 194 7.49 0.32 14.87
C PHE A 194 7.05 1.76 15.16
N ALA A 195 7.74 2.75 14.61
CA ALA A 195 7.37 4.15 14.75
C ALA A 195 5.97 4.42 14.17
N SER A 196 5.66 3.86 13.00
CA SER A 196 4.33 3.94 12.38
C SER A 196 3.24 3.35 13.27
N LEU A 197 3.53 2.22 13.95
CA LEU A 197 2.61 1.62 14.92
C LEU A 197 2.33 2.56 16.10
N ILE A 198 3.37 3.13 16.71
CA ILE A 198 3.22 4.06 17.85
C ILE A 198 2.37 5.27 17.45
N ILE A 199 2.65 5.83 16.27
CA ILE A 199 1.92 6.99 15.74
C ILE A 199 0.45 6.62 15.52
N ALA A 200 0.15 5.56 14.78
CA ALA A 200 -1.21 5.12 14.52
C ALA A 200 -1.97 4.81 15.82
N TRP A 201 -1.32 4.17 16.78
CA TRP A 201 -1.90 3.86 18.08
C TRP A 201 -2.19 5.13 18.90
N SER A 202 -1.33 6.14 18.89
CA SER A 202 -1.54 7.40 19.59
C SER A 202 -2.77 8.17 19.09
N PHE A 203 -3.03 8.10 17.78
CA PHE A 203 -4.24 8.69 17.19
C PHE A 203 -5.48 7.85 17.46
N SER A 204 -5.38 6.52 17.38
CA SER A 204 -6.52 5.63 17.60
C SER A 204 -7.00 5.58 19.04
N LYS A 205 -6.11 5.81 20.04
CA LYS A 205 -6.46 5.96 21.45
C LYS A 205 -7.47 7.09 21.72
N ARG A 206 -7.57 8.07 20.85
CA ARG A 206 -8.54 9.17 20.97
C ARG A 206 -9.99 8.69 20.75
N ILE A 207 -10.18 7.49 20.20
CA ILE A 207 -11.50 6.87 20.06
C ILE A 207 -11.85 6.20 21.37
N LYS A 208 -12.82 6.79 22.07
CA LYS A 208 -13.34 6.22 23.33
C LYS A 208 -14.19 4.98 23.01
N THR A 209 -13.77 3.81 23.48
CA THR A 209 -14.51 2.56 23.38
C THR A 209 -14.93 2.13 24.78
N VAL A 210 -16.14 1.60 24.92
CA VAL A 210 -16.62 1.04 26.20
C VAL A 210 -16.03 -0.36 26.35
N PRO A 211 -15.42 -0.70 27.49
CA PRO A 211 -14.92 -2.06 27.74
C PRO A 211 -16.08 -3.06 27.64
N THR A 212 -16.04 -3.96 26.68
CA THR A 212 -17.08 -4.98 26.49
C THR A 212 -16.45 -6.36 26.59
N LYS A 213 -17.02 -7.21 27.43
CA LYS A 213 -16.59 -8.61 27.51
C LYS A 213 -17.14 -9.38 26.31
N VAL A 214 -16.26 -9.80 25.42
CA VAL A 214 -16.59 -10.62 24.25
C VAL A 214 -16.08 -12.03 24.50
N SER A 215 -16.96 -13.03 24.39
CA SER A 215 -16.59 -14.43 24.59
C SER A 215 -15.69 -14.95 23.46
N LYS A 216 -14.96 -16.06 23.69
CA LYS A 216 -14.14 -16.69 22.63
C LYS A 216 -15.02 -17.17 21.48
N ARG A 217 -16.24 -17.71 21.77
CA ARG A 217 -17.18 -18.19 20.77
C ARG A 217 -17.71 -17.07 19.89
N GLU A 218 -18.03 -15.92 20.45
CA GLU A 218 -18.45 -14.74 19.71
C GLU A 218 -17.31 -14.16 18.83
N THR A 219 -16.08 -14.14 19.38
CA THR A 219 -14.89 -13.74 18.59
C THR A 219 -14.70 -14.65 17.40
N LEU A 220 -14.92 -15.96 17.55
CA LEU A 220 -14.78 -16.92 16.45
C LEU A 220 -15.90 -16.76 15.40
N SER A 221 -17.13 -16.59 15.84
CA SER A 221 -18.30 -16.43 14.94
C SER A 221 -18.20 -15.14 14.10
N GLU A 222 -18.08 -13.99 14.77
CA GLU A 222 -17.93 -12.68 14.08
C GLU A 222 -16.61 -12.59 13.30
N GLY A 223 -15.52 -13.14 13.87
CA GLY A 223 -14.23 -13.17 13.25
C GLY A 223 -14.17 -14.01 11.98
N LYS A 224 -14.80 -15.17 11.97
CA LYS A 224 -14.90 -16.03 10.78
C LYS A 224 -15.58 -15.28 9.62
N SER A 225 -16.68 -14.58 9.90
CA SER A 225 -17.38 -13.77 8.89
C SER A 225 -16.46 -12.67 8.32
N MET A 226 -15.74 -11.94 9.20
CA MET A 226 -14.79 -10.91 8.78
C MET A 226 -13.66 -11.46 7.91
N LEU A 227 -13.06 -12.59 8.32
CA LEU A 227 -11.95 -13.23 7.59
C LEU A 227 -12.40 -13.76 6.23
N THR A 228 -13.55 -14.46 6.15
CA THR A 228 -14.06 -15.00 4.89
C THR A 228 -14.41 -13.90 3.90
N MET A 229 -15.13 -12.86 4.35
CA MET A 229 -15.44 -11.72 3.50
C MET A 229 -14.19 -10.95 3.09
N GLY A 230 -13.28 -10.76 4.03
CA GLY A 230 -12.00 -10.07 3.77
C GLY A 230 -11.17 -10.79 2.72
N PHE A 231 -11.03 -12.11 2.85
CA PHE A 231 -10.29 -12.92 1.88
C PHE A 231 -10.86 -12.81 0.47
N MET A 232 -12.19 -12.91 0.32
CA MET A 232 -12.86 -12.77 -0.98
C MET A 232 -12.62 -11.37 -1.59
N LEU A 233 -12.72 -10.31 -0.79
CA LEU A 233 -12.52 -8.93 -1.26
C LEU A 233 -11.05 -8.62 -1.60
N SER A 234 -10.10 -9.28 -0.95
CA SER A 234 -8.66 -9.03 -1.15
C SER A 234 -8.01 -9.94 -2.20
N LEU A 235 -8.74 -10.89 -2.77
CA LEU A 235 -8.18 -11.90 -3.67
C LEU A 235 -7.52 -11.28 -4.91
N SER A 236 -8.14 -10.28 -5.53
CA SER A 236 -7.53 -9.57 -6.68
C SER A 236 -6.24 -8.83 -6.30
N GLY A 237 -6.24 -8.19 -5.13
CA GLY A 237 -5.04 -7.53 -4.59
C GLY A 237 -3.93 -8.53 -4.26
N LEU A 238 -4.28 -9.71 -3.74
CA LEU A 238 -3.34 -10.80 -3.48
C LEU A 238 -2.68 -11.29 -4.77
N ILE A 239 -3.46 -11.52 -5.84
CA ILE A 239 -2.95 -11.94 -7.15
C ILE A 239 -1.96 -10.88 -7.69
N THR A 240 -2.32 -9.60 -7.62
CA THR A 240 -1.44 -8.50 -8.05
C THR A 240 -0.15 -8.44 -7.25
N THR A 241 -0.23 -8.61 -5.92
CA THR A 241 0.95 -8.64 -5.04
C THR A 241 1.83 -9.84 -5.31
N ALA A 242 1.24 -11.01 -5.53
CA ALA A 242 1.95 -12.25 -5.88
C ALA A 242 2.67 -12.10 -7.23
N ALA A 243 1.99 -11.61 -8.26
CA ALA A 243 2.59 -11.36 -9.57
C ALA A 243 3.78 -10.37 -9.47
N SER A 244 3.60 -9.31 -8.70
CA SER A 244 4.65 -8.31 -8.45
C SER A 244 5.88 -8.90 -7.73
N TYR A 245 5.67 -9.81 -6.78
CA TYR A 245 6.74 -10.54 -6.12
C TYR A 245 7.45 -11.53 -7.06
N ILE A 246 6.68 -12.34 -7.79
CA ILE A 246 7.21 -13.36 -8.70
C ILE A 246 8.13 -12.72 -9.75
N ILE A 247 7.72 -11.58 -10.34
CA ILE A 247 8.55 -10.87 -11.32
C ILE A 247 9.87 -10.44 -10.70
N ARG A 248 9.87 -9.85 -9.51
CA ARG A 248 11.10 -9.40 -8.82
C ARG A 248 12.00 -10.56 -8.43
N ALA A 249 11.41 -11.64 -7.90
CA ALA A 249 12.15 -12.84 -7.54
C ALA A 249 12.77 -13.51 -8.79
N TYR A 250 12.03 -13.56 -9.90
CA TYR A 250 12.55 -14.05 -11.18
C TYR A 250 13.75 -13.23 -11.65
N ILE A 251 13.63 -11.89 -11.70
CA ILE A 251 14.75 -11.01 -12.08
C ILE A 251 15.93 -11.19 -11.14
N SER A 252 15.72 -11.34 -9.84
CA SER A 252 16.79 -11.57 -8.85
C SER A 252 17.52 -12.89 -9.07
N ASN A 253 16.80 -13.95 -9.48
CA ASN A 253 17.38 -15.30 -9.65
C ASN A 253 18.01 -15.52 -11.03
N THR A 254 17.60 -14.78 -12.06
CA THR A 254 18.10 -14.93 -13.44
C THR A 254 19.07 -13.83 -13.85
N GLY A 255 18.98 -12.68 -13.20
CA GLY A 255 19.84 -11.52 -13.41
C GLY A 255 20.64 -11.16 -12.16
N SER A 256 20.62 -9.88 -11.83
CA SER A 256 21.35 -9.33 -10.69
C SER A 256 20.42 -8.53 -9.75
N LEU A 257 20.92 -8.21 -8.55
CA LEU A 257 20.21 -7.31 -7.63
C LEU A 257 20.09 -5.89 -8.19
N ASP A 258 21.04 -5.48 -9.04
CA ASP A 258 20.98 -4.20 -9.74
C ASP A 258 19.83 -4.15 -10.73
N ASP A 259 19.58 -5.24 -11.47
CA ASP A 259 18.46 -5.34 -12.41
C ASP A 259 17.11 -5.25 -11.68
N VAL A 260 16.99 -5.83 -10.49
CA VAL A 260 15.81 -5.66 -9.64
C VAL A 260 15.64 -4.20 -9.22
N GLY A 261 16.73 -3.54 -8.86
CA GLY A 261 16.73 -2.12 -8.50
C GLY A 261 16.32 -1.22 -9.66
N LEU A 262 16.86 -1.47 -10.83
CA LEU A 262 16.50 -0.80 -12.07
C LEU A 262 15.03 -1.03 -12.41
N TYR A 263 14.55 -2.28 -12.34
CA TYR A 263 13.14 -2.61 -12.53
C TYR A 263 12.23 -1.87 -11.54
N ASN A 264 12.58 -1.85 -10.25
CA ASN A 264 11.82 -1.14 -9.22
C ASN A 264 11.74 0.35 -9.50
N ALA A 265 12.85 0.97 -9.91
CA ALA A 265 12.90 2.39 -10.26
C ALA A 265 12.01 2.73 -11.45
N GLY A 266 12.14 1.98 -12.54
CA GLY A 266 11.34 2.21 -13.75
C GLY A 266 9.85 1.97 -13.50
N PHE A 267 9.51 0.88 -12.81
CA PHE A 267 8.11 0.55 -12.50
C PHE A 267 7.47 1.58 -11.55
N ALA A 268 8.25 2.13 -10.59
CA ALA A 268 7.78 3.19 -9.69
C ALA A 268 7.48 4.49 -10.44
N ILE A 269 8.30 4.88 -11.42
CA ILE A 269 8.02 6.05 -12.26
C ILE A 269 6.68 5.89 -12.96
N ILE A 270 6.51 4.79 -13.69
CA ILE A 270 5.32 4.55 -14.50
C ILE A 270 4.09 4.35 -13.60
N GLY A 271 4.19 3.52 -12.57
CA GLY A 271 3.09 3.22 -11.67
C GLY A 271 2.64 4.42 -10.85
N SER A 272 3.57 5.27 -10.40
CA SER A 272 3.23 6.43 -9.57
C SER A 272 2.73 7.62 -10.37
N TYR A 273 3.36 7.93 -11.52
CA TYR A 273 3.04 9.17 -12.25
C TYR A 273 1.93 8.96 -13.29
N VAL A 274 2.04 7.94 -14.11
CA VAL A 274 0.98 7.63 -15.08
C VAL A 274 -0.22 7.00 -14.37
N GLY A 275 0.01 6.17 -13.36
CA GLY A 275 -1.03 5.55 -12.54
C GLY A 275 -1.92 6.55 -11.79
N LEU A 276 -1.42 7.76 -11.46
CA LEU A 276 -2.23 8.82 -10.85
C LEU A 276 -3.39 9.26 -11.73
N VAL A 277 -3.17 9.35 -13.05
CA VAL A 277 -4.23 9.72 -14.01
C VAL A 277 -5.35 8.70 -13.94
N PHE A 278 -5.03 7.41 -14.00
CA PHE A 278 -6.03 6.34 -13.87
C PHE A 278 -6.75 6.35 -12.54
N THR A 279 -6.06 6.62 -11.44
CA THR A 279 -6.67 6.70 -10.11
C THR A 279 -7.63 7.88 -10.01
N ALA A 280 -7.25 9.04 -10.55
CA ALA A 280 -8.12 10.21 -10.58
C ALA A 280 -9.37 9.95 -11.43
N MET A 281 -9.20 9.34 -12.60
CA MET A 281 -10.31 9.01 -13.50
C MET A 281 -11.25 7.96 -12.90
N SER A 282 -10.72 6.92 -12.27
CA SER A 282 -11.52 5.83 -11.68
C SER A 282 -12.44 6.31 -10.55
N THR A 283 -12.07 7.38 -9.87
CA THR A 283 -12.84 7.95 -8.75
C THR A 283 -14.21 8.48 -9.20
N ASP A 284 -14.29 9.08 -10.39
CA ASP A 284 -15.55 9.59 -10.97
C ASP A 284 -16.24 8.52 -11.85
N TYR A 285 -15.46 7.77 -12.61
CA TYR A 285 -15.95 6.79 -13.58
C TYR A 285 -16.69 5.61 -12.92
N TYR A 286 -16.13 5.03 -11.85
CA TYR A 286 -16.68 3.83 -11.22
C TYR A 286 -18.12 4.03 -10.67
N PRO A 287 -18.44 5.11 -9.94
CA PRO A 287 -19.81 5.38 -9.50
C PRO A 287 -20.79 5.59 -10.65
N ARG A 288 -20.37 6.26 -11.74
CA ARG A 288 -21.21 6.47 -12.93
C ARG A 288 -21.52 5.16 -13.61
N LEU A 289 -20.50 4.32 -13.84
CA LEU A 289 -20.66 3.02 -14.49
C LEU A 289 -21.56 2.10 -13.65
N SER A 290 -21.38 2.07 -12.34
CA SER A 290 -22.20 1.23 -11.45
C SER A 290 -23.68 1.65 -11.45
N GLY A 291 -23.96 2.93 -11.62
CA GLY A 291 -25.33 3.46 -11.71
C GLY A 291 -26.09 3.03 -12.97
N ILE A 292 -25.38 2.68 -14.04
CA ILE A 292 -25.97 2.27 -15.35
C ILE A 292 -25.62 0.83 -15.73
N ALA A 293 -25.04 0.04 -14.81
CA ALA A 293 -24.52 -1.30 -15.08
C ALA A 293 -25.58 -2.28 -15.66
N GLN A 294 -26.86 -2.04 -15.42
CA GLN A 294 -27.96 -2.88 -15.95
C GLN A 294 -28.32 -2.53 -17.42
N ASN A 295 -27.81 -1.43 -17.97
CA ASN A 295 -28.07 -1.01 -19.33
C ASN A 295 -26.79 -1.12 -20.17
N ASN A 296 -26.64 -2.24 -20.87
CA ASN A 296 -25.43 -2.54 -21.66
C ASN A 296 -25.09 -1.49 -22.73
N VAL A 297 -26.11 -0.85 -23.34
CA VAL A 297 -25.88 0.17 -24.37
C VAL A 297 -25.26 1.43 -23.75
N LYS A 298 -25.88 1.95 -22.68
CA LYS A 298 -25.35 3.12 -21.97
C LYS A 298 -24.01 2.84 -21.30
N ALA A 299 -23.82 1.62 -20.75
CA ALA A 299 -22.54 1.23 -20.17
C ALA A 299 -21.42 1.22 -21.23
N LYS A 300 -21.66 0.65 -22.40
CA LYS A 300 -20.71 0.66 -23.53
C LYS A 300 -20.39 2.08 -23.99
N GLU A 301 -21.40 2.93 -24.11
CA GLU A 301 -21.20 4.34 -24.51
C GLU A 301 -20.34 5.09 -23.48
N LEU A 302 -20.62 4.94 -22.18
CA LEU A 302 -19.81 5.55 -21.12
C LEU A 302 -18.37 5.01 -21.11
N MET A 303 -18.19 3.70 -21.34
CA MET A 303 -16.85 3.09 -21.43
C MET A 303 -16.05 3.69 -22.60
N ASN A 304 -16.65 3.81 -23.78
CA ASN A 304 -15.99 4.39 -24.96
C ASN A 304 -15.61 5.87 -24.70
N GLN A 305 -16.54 6.67 -24.18
CA GLN A 305 -16.26 8.07 -23.81
C GLN A 305 -15.10 8.19 -22.82
N GLN A 306 -15.08 7.31 -21.81
CA GLN A 306 -14.02 7.30 -20.83
C GLN A 306 -12.66 6.91 -21.43
N ALA A 307 -12.64 5.92 -22.34
CA ALA A 307 -11.44 5.52 -23.06
C ALA A 307 -10.91 6.65 -23.95
N GLU A 308 -11.78 7.32 -24.68
CA GLU A 308 -11.40 8.50 -25.51
C GLU A 308 -10.76 9.60 -24.66
N ILE A 309 -11.41 9.99 -23.55
CA ILE A 309 -10.87 11.00 -22.63
C ILE A 309 -9.53 10.55 -22.05
N ALA A 310 -9.41 9.25 -21.65
CA ALA A 310 -8.18 8.70 -21.14
C ALA A 310 -7.04 8.79 -22.15
N LEU A 311 -7.29 8.43 -23.40
CA LEU A 311 -6.31 8.50 -24.48
C LEU A 311 -5.90 9.93 -24.80
N PHE A 312 -6.85 10.86 -24.84
CA PHE A 312 -6.57 12.29 -25.06
C PHE A 312 -5.70 12.91 -23.96
N ILE A 313 -5.85 12.47 -22.72
CA ILE A 313 -5.04 12.96 -21.58
C ILE A 313 -3.69 12.24 -21.55
N ILE A 314 -3.70 10.92 -21.64
CA ILE A 314 -2.48 10.10 -21.46
C ILE A 314 -1.54 10.22 -22.66
N GLY A 315 -2.05 10.32 -23.87
CA GLY A 315 -1.23 10.43 -25.08
C GLY A 315 -0.21 11.56 -25.01
N PRO A 316 -0.61 12.83 -24.86
CA PRO A 316 0.32 13.94 -24.71
C PRO A 316 1.26 13.80 -23.51
N ILE A 317 0.76 13.32 -22.36
CA ILE A 317 1.58 13.09 -21.16
C ILE A 317 2.68 12.07 -21.45
N LEU A 318 2.34 10.96 -22.11
CA LEU A 318 3.32 9.94 -22.49
C LEU A 318 4.33 10.45 -23.51
N CYS A 319 3.90 11.23 -24.52
CA CYS A 319 4.82 11.84 -25.49
C CYS A 319 5.84 12.74 -24.79
N ILE A 320 5.39 13.65 -23.93
CA ILE A 320 6.27 14.52 -23.13
C ILE A 320 7.18 13.68 -22.25
N PHE A 321 6.62 12.70 -21.55
CA PHE A 321 7.38 11.82 -20.67
C PHE A 321 8.47 11.05 -21.42
N LEU A 322 8.20 10.50 -22.60
CA LEU A 322 9.18 9.77 -23.42
C LEU A 322 10.33 10.66 -23.88
N ILE A 323 10.05 11.90 -24.25
CA ILE A 323 11.08 12.88 -24.65
C ILE A 323 12.01 13.20 -23.46
N PHE A 324 11.44 13.37 -22.28
CA PHE A 324 12.17 13.75 -21.05
C PHE A 324 12.53 12.57 -20.16
N ALA A 325 12.29 11.31 -20.58
CA ALA A 325 12.47 10.12 -19.77
C ALA A 325 13.88 10.03 -19.14
N ASN A 326 14.92 10.24 -19.93
CA ASN A 326 16.30 10.20 -19.44
C ASN A 326 16.56 11.27 -18.38
N TRP A 327 16.09 12.50 -18.62
CA TRP A 327 16.23 13.58 -17.65
C TRP A 327 15.43 13.31 -16.37
N ALA A 328 14.23 12.78 -16.49
CA ALA A 328 13.41 12.37 -15.36
C ALA A 328 14.09 11.28 -14.52
N VAL A 329 14.70 10.28 -15.14
CA VAL A 329 15.45 9.23 -14.43
C VAL A 329 16.62 9.81 -13.66
N ILE A 330 17.42 10.69 -14.26
CA ILE A 330 18.55 11.34 -13.59
C ILE A 330 18.07 12.23 -12.43
N LEU A 331 16.98 12.99 -12.67
CA LEU A 331 16.42 13.87 -11.65
C LEU A 331 15.85 13.08 -10.46
N LEU A 332 15.10 12.01 -10.72
CA LEU A 332 14.42 11.24 -9.67
C LEU A 332 15.36 10.27 -8.94
N TYR A 333 16.38 9.75 -9.63
CA TYR A 333 17.31 8.77 -9.06
C TYR A 333 18.76 9.24 -9.20
N SER A 334 19.47 8.78 -10.19
CA SER A 334 20.84 9.19 -10.53
C SER A 334 21.23 8.66 -11.91
N THR A 335 22.42 9.05 -12.40
CA THR A 335 22.98 8.55 -13.67
C THR A 335 23.15 7.02 -13.70
N LYS A 336 23.32 6.36 -12.54
CA LYS A 336 23.40 4.89 -12.44
C LYS A 336 22.13 4.17 -12.88
N PHE A 337 21.01 4.89 -12.99
CA PHE A 337 19.71 4.32 -13.36
C PHE A 337 19.37 4.55 -14.84
N THR A 338 20.22 5.17 -15.63
CA THR A 338 19.97 5.40 -17.06
C THR A 338 19.68 4.13 -17.89
N PRO A 339 20.19 2.93 -17.54
CA PRO A 339 19.85 1.71 -18.28
C PRO A 339 18.34 1.37 -18.32
N ILE A 340 17.53 1.96 -17.41
CA ILE A 340 16.07 1.71 -17.40
C ILE A 340 15.30 2.40 -18.52
N ASN A 341 15.91 3.29 -19.29
CA ASN A 341 15.24 4.08 -20.32
C ASN A 341 14.47 3.22 -21.33
N GLY A 342 15.07 2.12 -21.81
CA GLY A 342 14.39 1.20 -22.71
C GLY A 342 13.17 0.55 -22.08
N MET A 343 13.28 0.11 -20.81
CA MET A 343 12.16 -0.47 -20.06
C MET A 343 11.02 0.55 -19.86
N ILE A 344 11.36 1.80 -19.55
CA ILE A 344 10.39 2.88 -19.37
C ILE A 344 9.62 3.15 -20.66
N GLN A 345 10.30 3.17 -21.81
CA GLN A 345 9.69 3.39 -23.11
C GLN A 345 8.65 2.30 -23.46
N TRP A 346 9.03 1.03 -23.31
CA TRP A 346 8.10 -0.09 -23.54
C TRP A 346 6.94 -0.11 -22.52
N SER A 347 7.23 0.19 -21.26
CA SER A 347 6.19 0.22 -20.24
C SER A 347 5.22 1.41 -20.42
N ALA A 348 5.71 2.55 -20.92
CA ALA A 348 4.87 3.69 -21.27
C ALA A 348 3.91 3.34 -22.41
N LEU A 349 4.39 2.62 -23.43
CA LEU A 349 3.53 2.09 -24.49
C LEU A 349 2.46 1.14 -23.92
N GLY A 350 2.83 0.26 -23.00
CA GLY A 350 1.89 -0.60 -22.28
C GLY A 350 0.80 0.18 -21.53
N MET A 351 1.13 1.35 -20.94
CA MET A 351 0.15 2.19 -20.27
C MET A 351 -0.83 2.86 -21.24
N TYR A 352 -0.42 3.13 -22.47
CA TYR A 352 -1.32 3.61 -23.52
C TYR A 352 -2.41 2.56 -23.83
N PHE A 353 -2.01 1.30 -24.01
CA PHE A 353 -2.97 0.19 -24.22
C PHE A 353 -3.87 -0.04 -23.00
N LYS A 354 -3.39 0.22 -21.79
CA LYS A 354 -4.21 0.15 -20.59
C LYS A 354 -5.29 1.24 -20.53
N ALA A 355 -5.08 2.36 -21.22
CA ALA A 355 -6.02 3.49 -21.29
C ALA A 355 -7.17 3.23 -22.28
N ALA A 356 -6.90 2.46 -23.33
CA ALA A 356 -7.88 2.03 -24.33
C ALA A 356 -8.74 0.87 -23.82
#